data_762f2d4e74d99bc7e3a2e3dee5fbc445
#
_entry.id   762f2d4e74d99bc7e3a2e3dee5fbc445
#
_cell.length_a   1.000
_cell.length_b   1.000
_cell.length_c   1.000
_cell.angle_alpha   90.00
_cell.angle_beta   90.00
_cell.angle_gamma   90.00
#
_symmetry.space_group_name_H-M   'P 1'
#
loop_
_entity.id
_entity.type
_entity.pdbx_description
1 polymer ?
#
loop_
_entity_poly.entity_id
_entity_poly.type
_entity_poly.pdbx_seq_one_letter_code
_entity_poly.pdbx_strand_id
1 'polypeptide(L)'
;MANASKNKGDRFEREAAAYLLEHAADIVLPDCQRLLGAGRKDDIGDLRAFVDVAVQVKAYNNVLAALREGVAGARAQAERSGTELHLAMVPIPRVSRTNPDVVRWLACSYVWPTPVTTDTFAMSGRALTWVRTADEPIDTRVATIATRGLEPVYLGSLQAWLAAYRNRGKIAAQTPSN
;
A
#
# COMPACT_ATOMS: atom_id res chain seq x y z
N MET A 1 28.46 10.36 10.73
CA MET A 1 27.22 10.17 11.53
C MET A 1 26.15 9.57 10.63
N ALA A 2 25.59 8.41 10.98
CA ALA A 2 24.50 7.79 10.20
C ALA A 2 23.25 8.69 10.26
N ASN A 3 22.64 8.95 9.12
CA ASN A 3 21.44 9.78 9.02
C ASN A 3 20.25 9.04 9.67
N ALA A 4 19.76 9.53 10.80
CA ALA A 4 18.67 8.92 11.57
C ALA A 4 17.38 8.72 10.71
N SER A 5 17.13 9.61 9.76
CA SER A 5 16.01 9.52 8.83
C SER A 5 16.17 8.33 7.86
N LYS A 6 17.37 8.10 7.33
CA LYS A 6 17.68 6.95 6.47
C LYS A 6 17.50 5.64 7.23
N ASN A 7 18.05 5.55 8.46
CA ASN A 7 17.91 4.35 9.29
C ASN A 7 16.45 4.02 9.63
N LYS A 8 15.59 5.04 9.78
CA LYS A 8 14.16 4.88 10.00
C LYS A 8 13.49 4.30 8.75
N GLY A 9 13.77 4.82 7.55
CA GLY A 9 13.28 4.30 6.28
C GLY A 9 13.64 2.83 6.12
N ASP A 10 14.91 2.52 6.20
CA ASP A 10 15.48 1.19 6.08
C ASP A 10 14.85 0.15 7.04
N ARG A 11 14.48 0.59 8.24
CA ARG A 11 13.78 -0.26 9.19
C ARG A 11 12.37 -0.58 8.75
N PHE A 12 11.60 0.42 8.33
CA PHE A 12 10.21 0.22 7.93
C PHE A 12 10.07 -0.55 6.62
N GLU A 13 11.01 -0.44 5.70
CA GLU A 13 11.06 -1.28 4.50
C GLU A 13 11.25 -2.76 4.87
N ARG A 14 12.15 -3.07 5.82
CA ARG A 14 12.31 -4.45 6.34
C ARG A 14 11.07 -4.94 7.09
N GLU A 15 10.45 -4.09 7.91
CA GLU A 15 9.21 -4.44 8.63
C GLU A 15 8.05 -4.69 7.63
N ALA A 16 7.97 -3.93 6.54
CA ALA A 16 6.99 -4.12 5.49
C ALA A 16 7.18 -5.44 4.73
N ALA A 17 8.43 -5.76 4.33
CA ALA A 17 8.75 -7.03 3.68
C ALA A 17 8.42 -8.23 4.59
N ALA A 18 8.81 -8.17 5.86
CA ALA A 18 8.48 -9.21 6.84
C ALA A 18 6.97 -9.38 7.02
N TYR A 19 6.22 -8.28 7.10
CA TYR A 19 4.77 -8.31 7.20
C TYR A 19 4.12 -8.97 5.97
N LEU A 20 4.58 -8.65 4.77
CA LEU A 20 4.07 -9.26 3.54
C LEU A 20 4.36 -10.76 3.49
N LEU A 21 5.55 -11.20 3.86
CA LEU A 21 5.91 -12.63 3.92
C LEU A 21 5.09 -13.39 4.97
N GLU A 22 4.77 -12.77 6.10
CA GLU A 22 3.96 -13.38 7.16
C GLU A 22 2.47 -13.49 6.79
N HIS A 23 1.90 -12.47 6.14
CA HIS A 23 0.45 -12.36 5.94
C HIS A 23 -0.01 -12.59 4.49
N ALA A 24 0.91 -12.67 3.54
CA ALA A 24 0.61 -12.76 2.11
C ALA A 24 1.58 -13.66 1.33
N ALA A 25 2.18 -14.66 1.99
CA ALA A 25 3.15 -15.57 1.39
C ALA A 25 2.62 -16.30 0.14
N ASP A 26 1.30 -16.42 0.02
CA ASP A 26 0.60 -17.02 -1.11
C ASP A 26 0.59 -16.17 -2.39
N ILE A 27 0.84 -14.87 -2.29
CA ILE A 27 0.75 -13.92 -3.41
C ILE A 27 2.00 -13.04 -3.58
N VAL A 28 2.89 -13.02 -2.62
CA VAL A 28 4.16 -12.30 -2.74
C VAL A 28 5.26 -13.20 -3.33
N LEU A 29 6.25 -12.57 -3.94
CA LEU A 29 7.43 -13.27 -4.42
C LEU A 29 8.17 -13.93 -3.25
N PRO A 30 8.67 -15.17 -3.41
CA PRO A 30 9.41 -15.87 -2.36
C PRO A 30 10.67 -15.12 -1.89
N ASP A 31 11.25 -14.32 -2.79
CA ASP A 31 12.40 -13.45 -2.55
C ASP A 31 11.97 -12.01 -2.21
N CYS A 32 10.76 -11.82 -1.63
CA CYS A 32 10.28 -10.53 -1.19
C CYS A 32 11.31 -9.87 -0.27
N GLN A 33 11.93 -8.81 -0.77
CA GLN A 33 13.00 -8.12 -0.08
C GLN A 33 13.06 -6.65 -0.46
N ARG A 34 13.76 -5.91 0.39
CA ARG A 34 14.13 -4.54 0.10
C ARG A 34 15.04 -4.45 -1.11
N LEU A 35 14.74 -3.55 -2.02
CA LEU A 35 15.65 -3.20 -3.11
C LEU A 35 16.73 -2.25 -2.58
N LEU A 36 17.96 -2.75 -2.49
CA LEU A 36 19.12 -1.95 -2.09
C LEU A 36 19.62 -1.13 -3.28
N GLY A 37 19.56 0.19 -3.19
CA GLY A 37 20.23 1.07 -4.13
C GLY A 37 19.46 2.34 -4.49
N ALA A 38 19.50 3.35 -3.63
CA ALA A 38 19.26 4.72 -4.06
C ALA A 38 20.27 5.08 -5.17
N GLY A 39 19.77 5.29 -6.40
CA GLY A 39 20.59 5.72 -7.53
C GLY A 39 20.79 4.69 -8.65
N ARG A 40 20.14 3.53 -8.63
CA ARG A 40 20.09 2.64 -9.80
C ARG A 40 19.14 3.22 -10.86
N LYS A 41 19.53 3.06 -12.14
CA LYS A 41 18.67 3.39 -13.31
C LYS A 41 17.33 2.65 -13.29
N ASP A 42 17.23 1.55 -12.53
CA ASP A 42 16.07 0.65 -12.41
C ASP A 42 15.43 0.79 -11.02
N ASP A 43 15.04 2.00 -10.62
CA ASP A 43 14.35 2.29 -9.36
C ASP A 43 12.89 1.80 -9.44
N ILE A 44 12.69 0.49 -9.21
CA ILE A 44 11.40 -0.23 -9.35
C ILE A 44 10.53 -0.09 -8.09
N GLY A 45 11.01 0.60 -7.05
CA GLY A 45 10.33 0.73 -5.76
C GLY A 45 11.24 0.40 -4.58
N ASP A 46 10.68 0.53 -3.38
CA ASP A 46 11.42 0.21 -2.15
C ASP A 46 11.45 -1.31 -1.90
N LEU A 47 10.42 -2.04 -2.36
CA LEU A 47 10.30 -3.49 -2.19
C LEU A 47 10.03 -4.21 -3.51
N ARG A 48 10.73 -5.31 -3.73
CA ARG A 48 10.36 -6.32 -4.71
C ARG A 48 9.46 -7.35 -4.03
N ALA A 49 8.16 -7.12 -4.05
CA ALA A 49 7.18 -7.96 -3.37
C ALA A 49 6.22 -8.67 -4.33
N PHE A 50 5.94 -8.09 -5.48
CA PHE A 50 4.99 -8.60 -6.47
C PHE A 50 5.59 -8.53 -7.88
N VAL A 51 5.01 -9.25 -8.82
CA VAL A 51 5.49 -9.26 -10.22
C VAL A 51 5.09 -7.97 -10.96
N ASP A 52 3.90 -7.44 -10.66
CA ASP A 52 3.21 -6.39 -11.43
C ASP A 52 2.83 -5.17 -10.59
N VAL A 53 3.45 -4.99 -9.42
CA VAL A 53 3.17 -3.87 -8.50
C VAL A 53 4.46 -3.15 -8.10
N ALA A 54 4.51 -1.85 -8.31
CA ALA A 54 5.53 -0.99 -7.71
C ALA A 54 5.14 -0.68 -6.25
N VAL A 55 5.99 -1.03 -5.29
CA VAL A 55 5.72 -0.85 -3.86
C VAL A 55 6.64 0.22 -3.28
N GLN A 56 6.02 1.28 -2.72
CA GLN A 56 6.70 2.36 -2.01
C GLN A 56 6.36 2.29 -0.52
N VAL A 57 7.35 2.35 0.35
CA VAL A 57 7.17 2.42 1.81
C VAL A 57 7.48 3.83 2.30
N LYS A 58 6.52 4.47 2.97
CA LYS A 58 6.72 5.80 3.56
C LYS A 58 6.36 5.80 5.05
N ALA A 59 7.34 6.14 5.88
CA ALA A 59 7.22 6.11 7.33
C ALA A 59 7.54 7.47 7.96
N TYR A 60 6.58 8.39 7.87
CA TYR A 60 6.68 9.71 8.50
C TYR A 60 5.93 9.76 9.83
N ASN A 61 6.27 10.73 10.67
CA ASN A 61 5.47 11.01 11.87
C ASN A 61 4.08 11.56 11.50
N ASN A 62 3.99 12.31 10.41
CA ASN A 62 2.73 12.75 9.83
C ASN A 62 2.26 11.71 8.80
N VAL A 63 1.27 10.90 9.18
CA VAL A 63 0.69 9.84 8.34
C VAL A 63 0.08 10.38 7.05
N LEU A 64 -0.61 11.53 7.10
CA LEU A 64 -1.23 12.13 5.90
C LEU A 64 -0.19 12.60 4.87
N ALA A 65 0.94 13.14 5.34
CA ALA A 65 2.06 13.47 4.46
C ALA A 65 2.66 12.20 3.84
N ALA A 66 2.84 11.14 4.64
CA ALA A 66 3.35 9.85 4.16
C ALA A 66 2.44 9.22 3.10
N LEU A 67 1.11 9.28 3.27
CA LEU A 67 0.14 8.80 2.29
C LEU A 67 0.26 9.55 0.96
N ARG A 68 0.25 10.91 1.02
CA ARG A 68 0.33 11.75 -0.18
C ARG A 68 1.61 11.53 -0.97
N GLU A 69 2.76 11.54 -0.29
CA GLU A 69 4.06 11.37 -0.95
C GLU A 69 4.28 9.91 -1.37
N GLY A 70 3.78 8.96 -0.57
CA GLY A 70 3.86 7.53 -0.87
C GLY A 70 3.11 7.17 -2.14
N VAL A 71 1.84 7.60 -2.29
CA VAL A 71 1.04 7.25 -3.47
C VAL A 71 1.61 7.90 -4.74
N ALA A 72 2.06 9.16 -4.67
CA ALA A 72 2.70 9.82 -5.80
C ALA A 72 4.03 9.14 -6.20
N GLY A 73 4.84 8.75 -5.21
CA GLY A 73 6.09 8.01 -5.44
C GLY A 73 5.86 6.63 -6.04
N ALA A 74 4.91 5.86 -5.50
CA ALA A 74 4.57 4.53 -6.00
C ALA A 74 4.08 4.57 -7.46
N ARG A 75 3.24 5.56 -7.81
CA ARG A 75 2.79 5.79 -9.19
C ARG A 75 3.96 6.10 -10.12
N ALA A 76 4.81 7.05 -9.75
CA ALA A 76 5.97 7.41 -10.57
C ALA A 76 6.93 6.22 -10.77
N GLN A 77 7.04 5.33 -9.81
CA GLN A 77 7.81 4.09 -9.94
C GLN A 77 7.14 3.09 -10.87
N ALA A 78 5.82 2.92 -10.77
CA ALA A 78 5.05 2.06 -11.68
C ALA A 78 5.19 2.52 -13.14
N GLU A 79 5.08 3.81 -13.39
CA GLU A 79 5.27 4.41 -14.72
C GLU A 79 6.68 4.14 -15.28
N ARG A 80 7.73 4.23 -14.44
CA ARG A 80 9.12 3.95 -14.85
C ARG A 80 9.40 2.47 -15.09
N SER A 81 8.83 1.60 -14.26
CA SER A 81 9.04 0.15 -14.34
C SER A 81 8.07 -0.58 -15.29
N GLY A 82 7.04 0.12 -15.78
CA GLY A 82 6.00 -0.49 -16.61
C GLY A 82 5.12 -1.48 -15.85
N THR A 83 5.03 -1.37 -14.52
CA THR A 83 4.14 -2.20 -13.72
C THR A 83 2.71 -1.68 -13.80
N GLU A 84 1.74 -2.60 -13.78
CA GLU A 84 0.33 -2.25 -13.93
C GLU A 84 -0.26 -1.59 -12.69
N LEU A 85 0.19 -2.03 -11.52
CA LEU A 85 -0.29 -1.54 -10.23
C LEU A 85 0.81 -0.80 -9.47
N HIS A 86 0.38 0.02 -8.54
CA HIS A 86 1.25 0.68 -7.58
C HIS A 86 0.62 0.67 -6.19
N LEU A 87 1.45 0.59 -5.17
CA LEU A 87 1.03 0.51 -3.78
C LEU A 87 1.95 1.35 -2.89
N ALA A 88 1.38 2.31 -2.19
CA ALA A 88 2.05 2.94 -1.06
C ALA A 88 1.69 2.21 0.23
N MET A 89 2.68 1.71 0.94
CA MET A 89 2.55 1.13 2.28
C MET A 89 2.97 2.15 3.33
N VAL A 90 2.05 2.51 4.23
CA VAL A 90 2.30 3.49 5.28
C VAL A 90 2.01 2.87 6.65
N PRO A 91 2.99 2.78 7.55
CA PRO A 91 2.77 2.25 8.89
C PRO A 91 2.00 3.24 9.76
N ILE A 92 1.09 2.74 10.59
CA ILE A 92 0.45 3.54 11.63
C ILE A 92 1.34 3.45 12.89
N PRO A 93 1.84 4.58 13.39
CA PRO A 93 2.69 4.57 14.58
C PRO A 93 1.90 4.22 15.84
N ARG A 94 2.59 3.58 16.80
CA ARG A 94 2.07 3.33 18.16
C ARG A 94 0.80 2.49 18.23
N VAL A 95 0.59 1.58 17.29
CA VAL A 95 -0.51 0.61 17.37
C VAL A 95 -0.03 -0.73 17.91
N SER A 96 -0.96 -1.51 18.46
CA SER A 96 -0.68 -2.88 18.92
C SER A 96 -0.16 -3.73 17.75
N ARG A 97 0.87 -4.52 18.02
CA ARG A 97 1.42 -5.47 17.03
C ARG A 97 0.78 -6.85 17.14
N THR A 98 0.08 -7.11 18.22
CA THR A 98 -0.51 -8.42 18.52
C THR A 98 -2.02 -8.47 18.34
N ASN A 99 -2.69 -7.30 18.26
CA ASN A 99 -4.12 -7.25 18.01
C ASN A 99 -4.40 -7.35 16.51
N PRO A 100 -5.05 -8.41 16.00
CA PRO A 100 -5.35 -8.59 14.58
C PRO A 100 -6.39 -7.58 14.05
N ASP A 101 -7.24 -7.02 14.93
CA ASP A 101 -8.33 -6.10 14.55
C ASP A 101 -7.88 -4.64 14.39
N VAL A 102 -6.58 -4.39 14.57
CA VAL A 102 -6.01 -3.04 14.45
C VAL A 102 -5.26 -2.87 13.14
N VAL A 103 -5.64 -1.85 12.38
CA VAL A 103 -4.92 -1.47 11.15
C VAL A 103 -3.49 -1.04 11.49
N ARG A 104 -2.52 -1.86 11.13
CA ARG A 104 -1.08 -1.60 11.34
C ARG A 104 -0.43 -0.92 10.15
N TRP A 105 -0.87 -1.30 8.95
CA TRP A 105 -0.40 -0.79 7.70
C TRP A 105 -1.57 -0.27 6.87
N LEU A 106 -1.40 0.90 6.30
CA LEU A 106 -2.30 1.48 5.31
C LEU A 106 -1.80 1.14 3.91
N ALA A 107 -2.74 0.90 3.02
CA ALA A 107 -2.55 0.85 1.58
C ALA A 107 -3.14 2.09 0.92
N CYS A 108 -2.38 2.75 0.05
CA CYS A 108 -2.85 3.90 -0.69
C CYS A 108 -2.46 3.76 -2.17
N SER A 109 -3.41 3.99 -3.08
CA SER A 109 -3.21 3.82 -4.53
C SER A 109 -4.21 4.64 -5.33
N TYR A 110 -3.85 5.02 -6.56
CA TYR A 110 -4.81 5.58 -7.52
C TYR A 110 -5.65 4.50 -8.22
N VAL A 111 -5.15 3.26 -8.23
CA VAL A 111 -5.85 2.10 -8.82
C VAL A 111 -5.94 1.01 -7.78
N TRP A 112 -7.17 0.53 -7.49
CA TRP A 112 -7.38 -0.62 -6.61
C TRP A 112 -7.33 -1.92 -7.41
N PRO A 113 -6.79 -3.04 -6.89
CA PRO A 113 -6.57 -4.27 -7.67
C PRO A 113 -7.84 -4.86 -8.31
N THR A 114 -9.00 -4.65 -7.68
CA THR A 114 -10.32 -5.07 -8.19
C THR A 114 -11.34 -3.95 -8.01
N PRO A 115 -12.43 -3.92 -8.76
CA PRO A 115 -13.55 -3.01 -8.47
C PRO A 115 -14.00 -3.15 -7.02
N VAL A 116 -14.20 -2.05 -6.34
CA VAL A 116 -14.58 -2.00 -4.94
C VAL A 116 -15.59 -0.89 -4.69
N THR A 117 -16.59 -1.18 -3.86
CA THR A 117 -17.49 -0.14 -3.33
C THR A 117 -16.83 0.52 -2.14
N THR A 118 -16.82 1.83 -2.11
CA THR A 118 -16.12 2.60 -1.06
C THR A 118 -16.99 3.75 -0.56
N ASP A 119 -16.78 4.11 0.70
CA ASP A 119 -17.21 5.41 1.21
C ASP A 119 -16.30 6.52 0.67
N THR A 120 -16.91 7.63 0.25
CA THR A 120 -16.18 8.76 -0.35
C THR A 120 -16.03 9.90 0.64
N PHE A 121 -14.81 10.39 0.78
CA PHE A 121 -14.46 11.50 1.67
C PHE A 121 -13.76 12.63 0.91
N ALA A 122 -14.18 13.87 1.15
CA ALA A 122 -13.47 15.03 0.62
C ALA A 122 -12.16 15.33 1.36
N MET A 123 -11.99 14.78 2.58
CA MET A 123 -10.85 15.06 3.46
C MET A 123 -10.12 13.78 3.83
N SER A 124 -8.82 13.72 3.56
CA SER A 124 -7.95 12.59 3.86
C SER A 124 -7.95 12.18 5.34
N GLY A 125 -8.06 13.16 6.27
CA GLY A 125 -8.11 12.88 7.70
C GLY A 125 -9.37 12.12 8.12
N ARG A 126 -10.52 12.40 7.50
CA ARG A 126 -11.77 11.66 7.74
C ARG A 126 -11.70 10.24 7.18
N ALA A 127 -11.20 10.07 5.96
CA ALA A 127 -10.96 8.77 5.36
C ALA A 127 -10.02 7.92 6.23
N LEU A 128 -8.91 8.50 6.71
CA LEU A 128 -7.97 7.82 7.59
C LEU A 128 -8.62 7.38 8.90
N THR A 129 -9.44 8.24 9.52
CA THR A 129 -10.17 7.89 10.75
C THR A 129 -11.11 6.72 10.48
N TRP A 130 -11.90 6.79 9.42
CA TRP A 130 -12.85 5.75 9.05
C TRP A 130 -12.15 4.39 8.81
N VAL A 131 -11.09 4.34 7.99
CA VAL A 131 -10.33 3.09 7.74
C VAL A 131 -9.83 2.46 9.04
N ARG A 132 -9.48 3.28 10.04
CA ARG A 132 -8.94 2.79 11.31
C ARG A 132 -9.99 2.34 12.31
N THR A 133 -11.21 2.88 12.27
CA THR A 133 -12.19 2.76 13.35
C THR A 133 -13.56 2.28 12.90
N ALA A 134 -13.77 2.03 11.60
CA ALA A 134 -15.02 1.48 11.10
C ALA A 134 -15.31 0.09 11.69
N ASP A 135 -16.58 -0.24 11.82
CA ASP A 135 -17.02 -1.53 12.37
C ASP A 135 -16.98 -2.68 11.35
N GLU A 136 -16.71 -2.35 10.06
CA GLU A 136 -16.54 -3.36 9.03
C GLU A 136 -15.27 -4.20 9.25
N PRO A 137 -15.23 -5.42 8.69
CA PRO A 137 -14.03 -6.26 8.70
C PRO A 137 -12.81 -5.53 8.14
N ILE A 138 -11.65 -5.72 8.77
CA ILE A 138 -10.42 -4.98 8.43
C ILE A 138 -9.98 -5.18 6.97
N ASP A 139 -10.26 -6.34 6.40
CA ASP A 139 -9.94 -6.71 5.02
C ASP A 139 -10.93 -6.17 3.98
N THR A 140 -11.96 -5.43 4.42
CA THR A 140 -12.93 -4.75 3.54
C THR A 140 -12.86 -3.22 3.65
N ARG A 141 -12.11 -2.67 4.59
CA ARG A 141 -12.05 -1.22 4.86
C ARG A 141 -11.29 -0.48 3.77
N VAL A 142 -12.03 0.04 2.80
CA VAL A 142 -11.51 0.87 1.69
C VAL A 142 -12.34 2.13 1.57
N ALA A 143 -11.69 3.27 1.58
CA ALA A 143 -12.28 4.60 1.38
C ALA A 143 -11.74 5.23 0.10
N THR A 144 -12.54 6.04 -0.57
CA THR A 144 -12.09 6.92 -1.65
C THR A 144 -11.92 8.34 -1.13
N ILE A 145 -10.77 8.94 -1.36
CA ILE A 145 -10.51 10.35 -1.11
C ILE A 145 -10.73 11.09 -2.42
N ALA A 146 -11.82 11.84 -2.51
CA ALA A 146 -12.18 12.63 -3.69
C ALA A 146 -12.14 14.13 -3.37
N THR A 147 -10.99 14.75 -3.58
CA THR A 147 -10.81 16.20 -3.43
C THR A 147 -11.07 16.89 -4.78
N ARG A 148 -11.83 17.98 -4.76
CA ARG A 148 -12.18 18.74 -5.98
C ARG A 148 -10.94 19.13 -6.77
N GLY A 149 -10.91 18.78 -8.06
CA GLY A 149 -9.82 19.11 -8.98
C GLY A 149 -8.60 18.18 -8.88
N LEU A 150 -8.66 17.15 -8.05
CA LEU A 150 -7.62 16.11 -7.94
C LEU A 150 -8.18 14.75 -8.35
N GLU A 151 -7.29 13.89 -8.83
CA GLU A 151 -7.62 12.49 -9.09
C GLU A 151 -7.98 11.79 -7.77
N PRO A 152 -9.06 10.98 -7.74
CA PRO A 152 -9.43 10.22 -6.55
C PRO A 152 -8.34 9.24 -6.15
N VAL A 153 -8.17 9.05 -4.84
CA VAL A 153 -7.20 8.14 -4.26
C VAL A 153 -7.92 7.13 -3.38
N TYR A 154 -7.62 5.85 -3.55
CA TYR A 154 -8.06 4.79 -2.65
C TYR A 154 -7.16 4.75 -1.41
N LEU A 155 -7.79 4.64 -0.25
CA LEU A 155 -7.13 4.45 1.04
C LEU A 155 -7.81 3.29 1.77
N GLY A 156 -7.04 2.27 2.13
CA GLY A 156 -7.56 1.13 2.88
C GLY A 156 -6.58 0.59 3.90
N SER A 157 -7.01 -0.43 4.63
CA SER A 157 -6.08 -1.29 5.34
C SER A 157 -5.22 -2.06 4.32
N LEU A 158 -4.01 -2.44 4.68
CA LEU A 158 -3.19 -3.29 3.81
C LEU A 158 -3.84 -4.66 3.60
N GLN A 159 -4.56 -5.17 4.60
CA GLN A 159 -5.32 -6.41 4.50
C GLN A 159 -6.39 -6.33 3.40
N ALA A 160 -7.11 -5.21 3.29
CA ALA A 160 -8.10 -4.99 2.23
C ALA A 160 -7.46 -4.97 0.84
N TRP A 161 -6.29 -4.34 0.70
CA TRP A 161 -5.56 -4.33 -0.56
C TRP A 161 -5.09 -5.75 -0.95
N LEU A 162 -4.54 -6.50 0.00
CA LEU A 162 -4.07 -7.87 -0.22
C LEU A 162 -5.24 -8.81 -0.57
N ALA A 163 -6.39 -8.66 0.07
CA ALA A 163 -7.61 -9.41 -0.27
C ALA A 163 -8.07 -9.12 -1.71
N ALA A 164 -8.10 -7.84 -2.10
CA ALA A 164 -8.43 -7.44 -3.47
C ALA A 164 -7.42 -7.99 -4.49
N TYR A 165 -6.12 -7.93 -4.19
CA TYR A 165 -5.09 -8.46 -5.08
C TYR A 165 -5.20 -9.98 -5.27
N ARG A 166 -5.46 -10.75 -4.20
CA ARG A 166 -5.74 -12.21 -4.31
C ARG A 166 -6.93 -12.52 -5.22
N ASN A 167 -7.96 -11.68 -5.17
CA ASN A 167 -9.19 -11.89 -5.95
C ASN A 167 -9.04 -11.49 -7.42
N ARG A 168 -8.07 -10.65 -7.76
CA ARG A 168 -7.81 -10.21 -9.15
C ARG A 168 -7.57 -11.38 -10.09
N GLY A 169 -6.75 -12.35 -9.72
CA GLY A 169 -6.49 -13.53 -10.52
C GLY A 169 -7.72 -14.42 -10.75
N LYS A 170 -8.64 -14.45 -9.78
CA LYS A 170 -9.90 -15.21 -9.90
C LYS A 170 -10.88 -14.56 -10.87
N ILE A 171 -10.95 -13.22 -10.87
CA ILE A 171 -11.84 -12.46 -11.77
C ILE A 171 -11.35 -12.59 -13.22
N ALA A 172 -10.04 -12.48 -13.46
CA ALA A 172 -9.46 -12.65 -14.80
C ALA A 172 -9.70 -14.06 -15.37
N ALA A 173 -9.72 -15.09 -14.54
CA ALA A 173 -9.99 -16.48 -14.96
C ALA A 173 -11.49 -16.74 -15.30
N GLN A 174 -12.41 -15.88 -14.86
CA GLN A 174 -13.85 -16.02 -15.07
C GLN A 174 -14.38 -15.23 -16.28
N THR A 175 -13.54 -14.37 -16.88
CA THR A 175 -13.92 -13.61 -18.08
C THR A 175 -13.65 -14.50 -19.30
N PRO A 176 -14.68 -15.02 -20.00
CA PRO A 176 -14.46 -15.82 -21.21
C PRO A 176 -13.78 -14.95 -22.27
N SER A 177 -12.73 -15.49 -22.87
CA SER A 177 -12.11 -14.90 -24.06
C SER A 177 -13.16 -14.86 -25.18
N ASN A 178 -13.62 -13.68 -25.53
CA ASN A 178 -14.45 -13.46 -26.72
C ASN A 178 -13.59 -13.52 -27.97
#